data_1a4d94a754438b19dd617cf0bccdc575
#
_entry.id   1a4d94a754438b19dd617cf0bccdc575
#
_cell.length_a   1.000
_cell.length_b   1.000
_cell.length_c   1.000
_cell.angle_alpha   90.00
_cell.angle_beta   90.00
_cell.angle_gamma   90.00
#
_symmetry.space_group_name_H-M   'P 1'
#
loop_
_entity.id
_entity.type
_entity.pdbx_description
1 polymer ?
#
loop_
_entity_poly.entity_id
_entity_poly.type
_entity_poly.pdbx_seq_one_letter_code
_entity_poly.pdbx_strand_id
1 'polypeptide(L)'
;MKDSDIINGFLRNDERIITNFYTEFKFRFCTFFRARFAKDEEYVNDLYQEACAVFWNNIQTGKLTTSNLTSSLSTYLISVGKYSLMAKDRKYREIVDDDEIRKLDFVEDDAEELKARIEREDFVERMVADMKPPCSDLLKAFYWDKLSGAEIAEKQNFSNADSVKAQKYKCMKKLKPLLESFIRL
;
A
#
# COMPACT_ATOMS: atom_id res chain seq x y z
N MET A 1 -15.51 -1.57 12.28
CA MET A 1 -16.29 -0.43 12.83
C MET A 1 -17.00 0.26 11.68
N LYS A 2 -18.22 0.75 11.82
CA LYS A 2 -18.90 1.46 10.72
C LYS A 2 -18.31 2.87 10.55
N ASP A 3 -18.25 3.36 9.31
CA ASP A 3 -17.70 4.69 9.01
C ASP A 3 -18.44 5.81 9.75
N SER A 4 -19.76 5.66 9.91
CA SER A 4 -20.59 6.59 10.72
C SER A 4 -20.17 6.64 12.19
N ASP A 5 -19.78 5.50 12.77
CA ASP A 5 -19.37 5.45 14.19
C ASP A 5 -18.02 6.14 14.38
N ILE A 6 -17.14 6.03 13.37
CA ILE A 6 -15.86 6.71 13.36
C ILE A 6 -16.05 8.22 13.30
N ILE A 7 -16.84 8.74 12.35
CA ILE A 7 -17.11 10.18 12.24
C ILE A 7 -17.70 10.72 13.53
N ASN A 8 -18.69 10.02 14.10
CA ASN A 8 -19.31 10.42 15.37
C ASN A 8 -18.32 10.36 16.56
N GLY A 9 -17.39 9.40 16.55
CA GLY A 9 -16.35 9.31 17.57
C GLY A 9 -15.37 10.49 17.48
N PHE A 10 -14.99 10.91 16.29
CA PHE A 10 -14.16 12.10 16.07
C PHE A 10 -14.85 13.39 16.52
N LEU A 11 -16.16 13.53 16.26
CA LEU A 11 -16.93 14.68 16.74
C LEU A 11 -17.00 14.76 18.27
N ARG A 12 -16.98 13.61 18.97
CA ARG A 12 -17.01 13.52 20.43
C ARG A 12 -15.63 13.48 21.07
N ASN A 13 -14.56 13.54 20.28
CA ASN A 13 -13.17 13.36 20.72
C ASN A 13 -12.96 12.03 21.48
N ASP A 14 -13.59 10.94 21.03
CA ASP A 14 -13.43 9.61 21.63
C ASP A 14 -12.05 9.06 21.30
N GLU A 15 -11.14 9.08 22.28
CA GLU A 15 -9.76 8.66 22.14
C GLU A 15 -9.63 7.21 21.67
N ARG A 16 -10.53 6.30 22.06
CA ARG A 16 -10.50 4.90 21.66
C ARG A 16 -10.80 4.74 20.19
N ILE A 17 -11.81 5.46 19.70
CA ILE A 17 -12.20 5.44 18.28
C ILE A 17 -11.07 6.06 17.44
N ILE A 18 -10.52 7.18 17.90
CA ILE A 18 -9.43 7.88 17.20
C ILE A 18 -8.18 6.99 17.10
N THR A 19 -7.78 6.35 18.20
CA THR A 19 -6.62 5.45 18.24
C THR A 19 -6.82 4.23 17.34
N ASN A 20 -8.02 3.61 17.40
CA ASN A 20 -8.35 2.47 16.56
C ASN A 20 -8.35 2.85 15.08
N PHE A 21 -8.95 3.97 14.72
CA PHE A 21 -8.94 4.50 13.36
C PHE A 21 -7.50 4.70 12.87
N TYR A 22 -6.67 5.40 13.64
CA TYR A 22 -5.28 5.66 13.24
C TYR A 22 -4.50 4.37 12.97
N THR A 23 -4.71 3.34 13.78
CA THR A 23 -4.01 2.06 13.65
C THR A 23 -4.55 1.22 12.50
N GLU A 24 -5.88 1.12 12.37
CA GLU A 24 -6.56 0.27 11.39
C GLU A 24 -6.35 0.77 9.95
N PHE A 25 -6.43 2.09 9.73
CA PHE A 25 -6.32 2.65 8.37
C PHE A 25 -4.88 2.85 7.92
N LYS A 26 -3.90 2.94 8.84
CA LYS A 26 -2.49 3.18 8.53
C LYS A 26 -1.93 2.13 7.57
N PHE A 27 -2.16 0.86 7.86
CA PHE A 27 -1.60 -0.23 7.08
C PHE A 27 -2.07 -0.15 5.61
N ARG A 28 -3.38 -0.03 5.38
CA ARG A 28 -3.96 0.06 4.03
C ARG A 28 -3.44 1.28 3.27
N PHE A 29 -3.41 2.43 3.92
CA PHE A 29 -2.93 3.67 3.32
C PHE A 29 -1.45 3.56 2.92
N CYS A 30 -0.59 3.14 3.85
CA CYS A 30 0.84 3.04 3.59
C CYS A 30 1.16 2.01 2.50
N THR A 31 0.50 0.86 2.50
CA THR A 31 0.68 -0.17 1.46
C THR A 31 0.28 0.37 0.08
N PHE A 32 -0.85 1.06 -0.03
CA PHE A 32 -1.28 1.66 -1.29
C PHE A 32 -0.25 2.64 -1.85
N PHE A 33 0.24 3.57 -1.03
CA PHE A 33 1.16 4.61 -1.50
C PHE A 33 2.55 4.06 -1.80
N ARG A 34 3.06 3.12 -1.03
CA ARG A 34 4.34 2.43 -1.34
C ARG A 34 4.27 1.67 -2.66
N ALA A 35 3.23 0.87 -2.85
CA ALA A 35 3.07 0.06 -4.06
C ALA A 35 2.88 0.90 -5.33
N ARG A 36 2.13 2.00 -5.23
CA ARG A 36 1.74 2.81 -6.41
C ARG A 36 2.75 3.89 -6.78
N PHE A 37 3.41 4.50 -5.78
CA PHE A 37 4.22 5.71 -5.99
C PHE A 37 5.69 5.52 -5.65
N ALA A 38 6.13 4.31 -5.30
CA ALA A 38 7.52 3.97 -4.99
C ALA A 38 8.19 4.95 -4.01
N LYS A 39 7.43 5.43 -3.02
CA LYS A 39 7.92 6.30 -1.96
C LYS A 39 8.46 5.47 -0.79
N ASP A 40 9.46 6.03 -0.08
CA ASP A 40 9.98 5.41 1.12
C ASP A 40 8.95 5.44 2.27
N GLU A 41 9.24 4.69 3.31
CA GLU A 41 8.32 4.49 4.44
C GLU A 41 8.11 5.79 5.24
N GLU A 42 9.16 6.59 5.43
CA GLU A 42 9.10 7.85 6.17
C GLU A 42 8.17 8.84 5.47
N TYR A 43 8.36 9.02 4.16
CA TYR A 43 7.50 9.89 3.35
C TYR A 43 6.02 9.45 3.40
N VAL A 44 5.76 8.15 3.29
CA VAL A 44 4.38 7.63 3.31
C VAL A 44 3.75 7.76 4.69
N ASN A 45 4.52 7.59 5.77
CA ASN A 45 4.05 7.84 7.13
C ASN A 45 3.66 9.30 7.35
N ASP A 46 4.46 10.26 6.87
CA ASP A 46 4.15 11.69 6.93
C ASP A 46 2.90 12.02 6.13
N LEU A 47 2.77 11.44 4.94
CA LEU A 47 1.58 11.60 4.11
C LEU A 47 0.32 11.08 4.80
N TYR A 48 0.43 9.97 5.54
CA TYR A 48 -0.67 9.42 6.33
C TYR A 48 -1.06 10.35 7.48
N GLN A 49 -0.10 10.90 8.20
CA GLN A 49 -0.37 11.86 9.28
C GLN A 49 -1.09 13.10 8.77
N GLU A 50 -0.65 13.64 7.63
CA GLU A 50 -1.34 14.76 6.97
C GLU A 50 -2.77 14.41 6.56
N ALA A 51 -2.98 13.23 5.95
CA ALA A 51 -4.31 12.80 5.57
C ALA A 51 -5.23 12.67 6.79
N CYS A 52 -4.73 12.16 7.91
CA CYS A 52 -5.47 12.11 9.18
C CYS A 52 -5.78 13.50 9.73
N ALA A 53 -4.84 14.45 9.66
CA ALA A 53 -5.07 15.83 10.10
C ALA A 53 -6.16 16.53 9.25
N VAL A 54 -6.12 16.34 7.92
CA VAL A 54 -7.16 16.87 7.01
C VAL A 54 -8.52 16.22 7.32
N PHE A 55 -8.55 14.91 7.52
CA PHE A 55 -9.75 14.18 7.90
C PHE A 55 -10.36 14.73 9.19
N TRP A 56 -9.54 14.88 10.25
CA TRP A 56 -9.96 15.49 11.51
C TRP A 56 -10.56 16.89 11.29
N ASN A 57 -9.81 17.76 10.62
CA ASN A 57 -10.25 19.14 10.38
C ASN A 57 -11.57 19.20 9.60
N ASN A 58 -11.74 18.34 8.60
CA ASN A 58 -12.96 18.30 7.80
C ASN A 58 -14.19 17.85 8.61
N ILE A 59 -14.00 16.95 9.57
CA ILE A 59 -15.06 16.57 10.52
C ILE A 59 -15.39 17.73 11.47
N GLN A 60 -14.36 18.33 12.09
CA GLN A 60 -14.58 19.42 13.06
C GLN A 60 -15.21 20.66 12.43
N THR A 61 -14.91 20.93 11.16
CA THR A 61 -15.49 22.07 10.41
C THR A 61 -16.83 21.74 9.73
N GLY A 62 -17.35 20.51 9.89
CA GLY A 62 -18.59 20.07 9.25
C GLY A 62 -18.51 19.88 7.73
N LYS A 63 -17.31 19.95 7.14
CA LYS A 63 -17.09 19.66 5.72
C LYS A 63 -17.28 18.18 5.39
N LEU A 64 -16.98 17.31 6.34
CA LEU A 64 -17.21 15.87 6.25
C LEU A 64 -18.19 15.45 7.36
N THR A 65 -19.29 14.85 6.93
CA THR A 65 -20.37 14.37 7.81
C THR A 65 -20.79 12.97 7.40
N THR A 66 -21.54 12.28 8.23
CA THR A 66 -22.12 10.96 7.90
C THR A 66 -23.08 11.00 6.71
N SER A 67 -23.65 12.17 6.40
CA SER A 67 -24.62 12.34 5.31
C SER A 67 -23.97 12.66 3.96
N ASN A 68 -22.77 13.23 3.94
CA ASN A 68 -22.09 13.61 2.69
C ASN A 68 -20.88 12.74 2.37
N LEU A 69 -20.57 11.72 3.18
CA LEU A 69 -19.60 10.71 2.84
C LEU A 69 -20.20 9.78 1.77
N THR A 70 -19.71 9.88 0.54
CA THR A 70 -20.20 9.12 -0.63
C THR A 70 -19.36 7.86 -0.91
N SER A 71 -18.23 7.69 -0.20
CA SER A 71 -17.31 6.56 -0.35
C SER A 71 -16.93 6.02 1.03
N SER A 72 -16.21 4.89 1.08
CA SER A 72 -15.65 4.42 2.36
C SER A 72 -14.61 5.41 2.90
N LEU A 73 -14.41 5.44 4.23
CA LEU A 73 -13.37 6.25 4.86
C LEU A 73 -11.96 5.90 4.35
N SER A 74 -11.73 4.64 4.02
CA SER A 74 -10.45 4.21 3.41
C SER A 74 -10.22 4.92 2.07
N THR A 75 -11.23 4.94 1.20
CA THR A 75 -11.18 5.64 -0.10
C THR A 75 -10.99 7.15 0.09
N TYR A 76 -11.73 7.73 1.03
CA TYR A 76 -11.60 9.15 1.37
C TYR A 76 -10.17 9.51 1.78
N LEU A 77 -9.56 8.74 2.70
CA LEU A 77 -8.18 8.98 3.14
C LEU A 77 -7.16 8.84 2.01
N ILE A 78 -7.31 7.80 1.15
CA ILE A 78 -6.46 7.62 -0.02
C ILE A 78 -6.58 8.82 -0.96
N SER A 79 -7.79 9.33 -1.19
CA SER A 79 -8.02 10.53 -2.02
C SER A 79 -7.34 11.75 -1.44
N VAL A 80 -7.48 11.98 -0.13
CA VAL A 80 -6.77 13.08 0.56
C VAL A 80 -5.26 12.93 0.40
N GLY A 81 -4.72 11.72 0.63
CA GLY A 81 -3.28 11.46 0.45
C GLY A 81 -2.80 11.70 -0.98
N LYS A 82 -3.59 11.34 -2.01
CA LYS A 82 -3.27 11.64 -3.41
C LYS A 82 -3.20 13.15 -3.66
N TYR A 83 -4.17 13.92 -3.16
CA TYR A 83 -4.14 15.38 -3.29
C TYR A 83 -2.92 15.99 -2.58
N SER A 84 -2.59 15.52 -1.38
CA SER A 84 -1.39 15.98 -0.65
C SER A 84 -0.10 15.63 -1.41
N LEU A 85 -0.01 14.43 -1.99
CA LEU A 85 1.11 14.02 -2.82
C LEU A 85 1.26 14.90 -4.05
N MET A 86 0.16 15.17 -4.77
CA MET A 86 0.14 16.05 -5.95
C MET A 86 0.51 17.50 -5.62
N ALA A 87 0.11 17.98 -4.45
CA ALA A 87 0.48 19.32 -3.98
C ALA A 87 1.97 19.45 -3.68
N LYS A 88 2.57 18.41 -3.11
CA LYS A 88 3.99 18.38 -2.73
C LYS A 88 4.93 18.06 -3.89
N ASP A 89 4.51 17.22 -4.81
CA ASP A 89 5.37 16.68 -5.86
C ASP A 89 4.75 16.90 -7.24
N ARG A 90 5.28 17.91 -7.94
CA ARG A 90 4.80 18.31 -9.27
C ARG A 90 4.88 17.18 -10.31
N LYS A 91 5.81 16.24 -10.13
CA LYS A 91 6.00 15.06 -10.99
C LYS A 91 4.77 14.15 -11.02
N TYR A 92 4.01 14.12 -9.93
CA TYR A 92 2.83 13.25 -9.81
C TYR A 92 1.53 13.92 -10.26
N ARG A 93 1.53 15.24 -10.54
CA ARG A 93 0.36 15.94 -11.12
C ARG A 93 -0.01 15.40 -12.50
N GLU A 94 0.98 14.95 -13.27
CA GLU A 94 0.79 14.43 -14.63
C GLU A 94 0.43 12.94 -14.66
N ILE A 95 0.69 12.20 -13.56
CA ILE A 95 0.48 10.74 -13.47
C ILE A 95 -0.91 10.42 -12.91
N VAL A 96 -1.47 11.30 -12.09
CA VAL A 96 -2.78 11.11 -11.47
C VAL A 96 -3.81 11.86 -12.33
N ASP A 97 -4.32 11.15 -13.33
CA ASP A 97 -5.45 11.63 -14.12
C ASP A 97 -6.70 11.76 -13.22
N ASP A 98 -7.44 12.86 -13.38
CA ASP A 98 -8.67 13.15 -12.63
C ASP A 98 -9.72 12.03 -12.81
N ASP A 99 -9.68 11.33 -13.96
CA ASP A 99 -10.50 10.15 -14.22
C ASP A 99 -10.14 8.92 -13.39
N GLU A 100 -8.88 8.76 -12.98
CA GLU A 100 -8.49 7.70 -12.03
C GLU A 100 -8.98 8.00 -10.60
N ILE A 101 -9.08 9.28 -10.24
CA ILE A 101 -9.62 9.70 -8.93
C ILE A 101 -11.13 9.49 -8.92
N ARG A 102 -11.83 9.78 -10.02
CA ARG A 102 -13.29 9.59 -10.16
C ARG A 102 -13.70 8.11 -10.27
N LYS A 103 -12.83 7.25 -10.82
CA LYS A 103 -13.04 5.79 -10.87
C LYS A 103 -12.78 5.08 -9.55
N LEU A 104 -12.32 5.81 -8.53
CA LEU A 104 -12.21 5.33 -7.14
C LEU A 104 -13.54 5.42 -6.38
N ASP A 105 -14.69 5.32 -7.06
CA ASP A 105 -15.93 4.83 -6.46
C ASP A 105 -15.72 3.34 -6.11
N PHE A 106 -14.95 3.10 -5.06
CA PHE A 106 -14.78 1.76 -4.52
C PHE A 106 -16.10 1.34 -3.87
N VAL A 107 -16.80 0.46 -4.55
CA VAL A 107 -17.84 -0.38 -3.97
C VAL A 107 -17.24 -1.19 -2.81
N GLU A 108 -18.02 -1.56 -1.81
CA GLU A 108 -17.55 -2.38 -0.66
C GLU A 108 -16.79 -3.65 -1.08
N ASP A 109 -17.13 -4.23 -2.23
CA ASP A 109 -16.44 -5.39 -2.85
C ASP A 109 -14.96 -5.11 -3.17
N ASP A 110 -14.62 -3.89 -3.60
CA ASP A 110 -13.23 -3.52 -3.92
C ASP A 110 -12.35 -3.43 -2.67
N ALA A 111 -12.91 -3.12 -1.51
CA ALA A 111 -12.17 -3.06 -0.24
C ALA A 111 -11.78 -4.46 0.25
N GLU A 112 -12.62 -5.46 0.04
CA GLU A 112 -12.33 -6.85 0.39
C GLU A 112 -11.32 -7.47 -0.59
N GLU A 113 -11.44 -7.18 -1.88
CA GLU A 113 -10.47 -7.58 -2.90
C GLU A 113 -9.11 -6.91 -2.69
N LEU A 114 -9.09 -5.62 -2.36
CA LEU A 114 -7.86 -4.91 -2.01
C LEU A 114 -7.22 -5.48 -0.74
N LYS A 115 -8.02 -5.79 0.30
CA LYS A 115 -7.54 -6.44 1.52
C LYS A 115 -6.93 -7.81 1.21
N ALA A 116 -7.64 -8.64 0.45
CA ALA A 116 -7.16 -9.95 0.05
C ALA A 116 -5.90 -9.87 -0.84
N ARG A 117 -5.76 -8.81 -1.65
CA ARG A 117 -4.54 -8.54 -2.43
C ARG A 117 -3.38 -8.15 -1.54
N ILE A 118 -3.61 -7.26 -0.57
CA ILE A 118 -2.60 -6.84 0.40
C ILE A 118 -2.12 -8.04 1.23
N GLU A 119 -3.04 -8.85 1.75
CA GLU A 119 -2.72 -10.05 2.52
C GLU A 119 -1.91 -11.05 1.68
N ARG A 120 -2.20 -11.17 0.38
CA ARG A 120 -1.42 -11.98 -0.57
C ARG A 120 -0.02 -11.40 -0.80
N GLU A 121 0.11 -10.10 -0.98
CA GLU A 121 1.40 -9.42 -1.18
C GLU A 121 2.29 -9.57 0.05
N ASP A 122 1.76 -9.34 1.26
CA ASP A 122 2.47 -9.53 2.53
C ASP A 122 2.85 -10.99 2.77
N PHE A 123 1.98 -11.93 2.36
CA PHE A 123 2.28 -13.34 2.45
C PHE A 123 3.44 -13.73 1.52
N VAL A 124 3.42 -13.25 0.27
CA VAL A 124 4.51 -13.47 -0.70
C VAL A 124 5.82 -12.88 -0.20
N GLU A 125 5.79 -11.67 0.36
CA GLU A 125 6.98 -11.01 0.91
C GLU A 125 7.59 -11.82 2.05
N ARG A 126 6.76 -12.31 2.99
CA ARG A 126 7.20 -13.19 4.07
C ARG A 126 7.79 -14.50 3.54
N MET A 127 7.11 -15.14 2.58
CA MET A 127 7.62 -16.37 1.97
C MET A 127 8.96 -16.18 1.29
N VAL A 128 9.18 -15.05 0.62
CA VAL A 128 10.47 -14.71 0.02
C VAL A 128 11.52 -14.42 1.09
N ALA A 129 11.18 -13.71 2.16
CA ALA A 129 12.09 -13.43 3.27
C ALA A 129 12.56 -14.70 4.00
N ASP A 130 11.69 -15.71 4.11
CA ASP A 130 11.99 -17.01 4.73
C ASP A 130 12.82 -17.93 3.82
N MET A 131 12.97 -17.59 2.54
CA MET A 131 13.84 -18.34 1.64
C MET A 131 15.31 -18.13 2.00
N LYS A 132 16.11 -19.20 1.88
CA LYS A 132 17.56 -19.08 2.08
C LYS A 132 18.22 -18.29 0.94
N PRO A 133 19.28 -17.52 1.23
CA PRO A 133 20.12 -16.94 0.18
C PRO A 133 20.62 -18.03 -0.80
N PRO A 134 20.83 -17.70 -2.08
CA PRO A 134 20.68 -16.38 -2.70
C PRO A 134 19.25 -16.04 -3.15
N CYS A 135 18.23 -16.88 -2.86
CA CYS A 135 16.89 -16.68 -3.41
C CYS A 135 16.16 -15.50 -2.78
N SER A 136 16.22 -15.34 -1.45
CA SER A 136 15.64 -14.18 -0.76
C SER A 136 16.16 -12.88 -1.33
N ASP A 137 17.47 -12.73 -1.36
CA ASP A 137 18.13 -11.48 -1.76
C ASP A 137 17.91 -11.17 -3.24
N LEU A 138 17.96 -12.21 -4.10
CA LEU A 138 17.76 -12.06 -5.53
C LEU A 138 16.31 -11.69 -5.87
N LEU A 139 15.34 -12.36 -5.27
CA LEU A 139 13.94 -12.07 -5.53
C LEU A 139 13.55 -10.69 -4.97
N LYS A 140 14.06 -10.32 -3.78
CA LYS A 140 13.88 -8.99 -3.21
C LYS A 140 14.44 -7.91 -4.14
N ALA A 141 15.69 -8.03 -4.54
CA ALA A 141 16.34 -7.09 -5.43
C ALA A 141 15.59 -6.91 -6.77
N PHE A 142 15.03 -8.02 -7.32
CA PHE A 142 14.32 -7.97 -8.58
C PHE A 142 12.89 -7.40 -8.47
N TYR A 143 12.10 -7.85 -7.49
CA TYR A 143 10.67 -7.53 -7.42
C TYR A 143 10.37 -6.29 -6.57
N TRP A 144 11.12 -6.02 -5.50
CA TRP A 144 10.91 -4.86 -4.62
C TRP A 144 11.87 -3.72 -4.94
N ASP A 145 13.18 -3.98 -5.00
CA ASP A 145 14.17 -2.94 -5.29
C ASP A 145 14.20 -2.55 -6.79
N LYS A 146 13.48 -3.30 -7.65
CA LYS A 146 13.37 -3.05 -9.11
C LYS A 146 14.70 -2.99 -9.85
N LEU A 147 15.72 -3.67 -9.34
CA LEU A 147 17.04 -3.71 -9.98
C LEU A 147 17.02 -4.54 -11.26
N SER A 148 17.76 -4.10 -12.26
CA SER A 148 18.01 -4.84 -13.49
C SER A 148 18.87 -6.08 -13.24
N GLY A 149 18.84 -7.05 -14.16
CA GLY A 149 19.69 -8.24 -14.06
C GLY A 149 21.19 -7.92 -14.02
N ALA A 150 21.63 -6.84 -14.66
CA ALA A 150 23.01 -6.39 -14.62
C ALA A 150 23.41 -5.83 -13.25
N GLU A 151 22.57 -4.96 -12.68
CA GLU A 151 22.79 -4.40 -11.33
C GLU A 151 22.75 -5.48 -10.25
N ILE A 152 21.88 -6.48 -10.38
CA ILE A 152 21.83 -7.62 -9.46
C ILE A 152 23.11 -8.47 -9.61
N ALA A 153 23.60 -8.68 -10.84
CA ALA A 153 24.81 -9.43 -11.09
C ALA A 153 26.01 -8.79 -10.39
N GLU A 154 26.15 -7.47 -10.51
CA GLU A 154 27.19 -6.70 -9.84
C GLU A 154 27.05 -6.75 -8.32
N LYS A 155 25.85 -6.45 -7.80
CA LYS A 155 25.60 -6.33 -6.36
C LYS A 155 25.70 -7.66 -5.60
N GLN A 156 25.34 -8.77 -6.25
CA GLN A 156 25.27 -10.10 -5.63
C GLN A 156 26.33 -11.07 -6.18
N ASN A 157 27.35 -10.55 -6.86
CA ASN A 157 28.49 -11.33 -7.38
C ASN A 157 28.10 -12.48 -8.32
N PHE A 158 27.12 -12.28 -9.20
CA PHE A 158 26.84 -13.18 -10.30
C PHE A 158 27.76 -12.86 -11.50
N SER A 159 28.08 -13.86 -12.29
CA SER A 159 28.97 -13.71 -13.46
C SER A 159 28.40 -12.78 -14.55
N ASN A 160 27.10 -12.72 -14.71
CA ASN A 160 26.38 -11.86 -15.68
C ASN A 160 24.85 -11.89 -15.44
N ALA A 161 24.10 -11.09 -16.20
CA ALA A 161 22.65 -11.01 -16.15
C ALA A 161 21.95 -12.34 -16.51
N ASP A 162 22.52 -13.17 -17.37
CA ASP A 162 21.96 -14.49 -17.71
C ASP A 162 22.04 -15.46 -16.54
N SER A 163 23.12 -15.39 -15.76
CA SER A 163 23.26 -16.15 -14.51
C SER A 163 22.21 -15.75 -13.49
N VAL A 164 21.90 -14.45 -13.36
CA VAL A 164 20.81 -13.93 -12.53
C VAL A 164 19.47 -14.47 -13.01
N LYS A 165 19.21 -14.44 -14.31
CA LYS A 165 17.96 -14.97 -14.91
C LYS A 165 17.78 -16.45 -14.63
N ALA A 166 18.83 -17.25 -14.81
CA ALA A 166 18.82 -18.69 -14.52
C ALA A 166 18.58 -18.97 -13.03
N GLN A 167 19.24 -18.22 -12.14
CA GLN A 167 19.03 -18.35 -10.70
C GLN A 167 17.64 -17.90 -10.28
N LYS A 168 17.13 -16.80 -10.85
CA LYS A 168 15.74 -16.35 -10.62
C LYS A 168 14.74 -17.44 -10.96
N TYR A 169 14.88 -18.09 -12.10
CA TYR A 169 14.02 -19.21 -12.48
C TYR A 169 14.02 -20.34 -11.45
N LYS A 170 15.20 -20.74 -10.95
CA LYS A 170 15.33 -21.76 -9.90
C LYS A 170 14.65 -21.33 -8.59
N CYS A 171 14.80 -20.07 -8.21
CA CYS A 171 14.17 -19.51 -7.01
C CYS A 171 12.64 -19.48 -7.15
N MET A 172 12.13 -19.04 -8.30
CA MET A 172 10.68 -19.05 -8.59
C MET A 172 10.10 -20.47 -8.57
N LYS A 173 10.83 -21.46 -9.08
CA LYS A 173 10.42 -22.87 -9.02
C LYS A 173 10.29 -23.39 -7.58
N LYS A 174 11.11 -22.88 -6.65
CA LYS A 174 11.03 -23.21 -5.21
C LYS A 174 9.88 -22.46 -4.52
N LEU A 175 9.62 -21.21 -4.90
CA LEU A 175 8.58 -20.37 -4.32
C LEU A 175 7.17 -20.84 -4.72
N LYS A 176 7.00 -21.26 -5.97
CA LYS A 176 5.69 -21.63 -6.53
C LYS A 176 4.89 -22.63 -5.68
N PRO A 177 5.43 -23.78 -5.23
CA PRO A 177 4.65 -24.73 -4.41
C PRO A 177 4.27 -24.17 -3.04
N LEU A 178 5.04 -23.23 -2.49
CA LEU A 178 4.73 -22.55 -1.23
C LEU A 178 3.53 -21.62 -1.41
N LEU A 179 3.45 -20.93 -2.55
CA LEU A 179 2.31 -20.08 -2.89
C LEU A 179 1.05 -20.89 -3.20
N GLU A 180 1.19 -22.03 -3.89
CA GLU A 180 0.06 -22.91 -4.21
C GLU A 180 -0.60 -23.50 -2.95
N SER A 181 0.15 -23.72 -1.88
CA SER A 181 -0.40 -24.18 -0.61
C SER A 181 -1.32 -23.13 0.06
N PHE A 182 -1.07 -21.84 -0.18
CA PHE A 182 -1.89 -20.76 0.35
C PHE A 182 -3.16 -20.49 -0.47
N ILE A 183 -3.11 -20.69 -1.79
CA ILE A 183 -4.28 -20.46 -2.68
C ILE A 183 -5.35 -21.55 -2.49
N ARG A 184 -5.00 -22.69 -1.90
CA ARG A 184 -5.92 -23.82 -1.65
C ARG A 184 -6.60 -23.76 -0.28
N LEU A 185 -6.31 -22.77 0.54
CA LEU A 185 -6.97 -22.48 1.82
C LEU A 185 -8.03 -21.38 1.65
#